data_d9e4eb3da9731e571eef2dc7d957307f
#
_entry.id   d9e4eb3da9731e571eef2dc7d957307f
#
_cell.length_a   1.000
_cell.length_b   1.000
_cell.length_c   1.000
_cell.angle_alpha   90.00
_cell.angle_beta   90.00
_cell.angle_gamma   90.00
#
_symmetry.space_group_name_H-M   'P 1'
#
loop_
_entity.id
_entity.type
_entity.pdbx_description
1 polymer ?
#
loop_
_entity_poly.entity_id
_entity_poly.type
_entity_poly.pdbx_seq_one_letter_code
_entity_poly.pdbx_strand_id
1 'polypeptide(L)'
;MTIAFETTPLPIIGAPMAGGTTTPELSAAVAAAGGFPFVAGGYLTAEALAPLVERMRETSETFGVNLFAPNPVPLDRAAFDRFATALEPLAAEHGVTLETEPVDDDDHYDAKVDWLVAHPVPLVSMTFNLPTAEVVDRLHAVGTHLVATVTTVGEAREAAARGVDALIVQGPRAGGHSGTADPTREIEDRPTADLVREILAEVDLPIAAGGGVDGAEAVGELLDAGASAVVVGTLLLLADEAGTSAPHRAALQDAEKYSETGLTRAFTGRPARALVNDFVREFDEVALDAYPAVHHLTKGLRAEAKASGDPNLLHLWAGTGHRWAVPGSAETIVKQLGTRFAR
;
A
#
# COMPACT_ATOMS: atom_id res chain seq x y z
N MET A 1 -18.20 11.31 15.12
CA MET A 1 -16.85 11.28 15.68
C MET A 1 -15.91 11.72 14.59
N THR A 2 -14.92 12.58 14.86
CA THR A 2 -14.03 13.10 13.81
C THR A 2 -12.77 12.23 13.76
N ILE A 3 -12.43 11.71 12.59
CA ILE A 3 -11.26 10.85 12.39
C ILE A 3 -9.99 11.71 12.24
N ALA A 4 -8.85 11.22 12.70
CA ALA A 4 -7.61 12.00 12.76
C ALA A 4 -7.21 12.64 11.41
N PHE A 5 -7.40 11.95 10.27
CA PHE A 5 -7.09 12.51 8.95
C PHE A 5 -8.05 13.63 8.50
N GLU A 6 -9.23 13.76 9.14
CA GLU A 6 -10.15 14.85 8.84
C GLU A 6 -9.74 16.16 9.53
N THR A 7 -8.83 16.09 10.49
CA THR A 7 -8.36 17.27 11.26
C THR A 7 -7.15 17.96 10.66
N THR A 8 -6.52 17.37 9.62
CA THR A 8 -5.35 17.96 8.96
C THR A 8 -5.73 19.14 8.08
N PRO A 9 -4.84 20.16 7.96
CA PRO A 9 -5.10 21.34 7.12
C PRO A 9 -5.36 21.02 5.66
N LEU A 10 -4.66 20.04 5.09
CA LEU A 10 -4.86 19.57 3.73
C LEU A 10 -5.51 18.18 3.73
N PRO A 11 -6.48 17.91 2.85
CA PRO A 11 -7.14 16.62 2.76
C PRO A 11 -6.29 15.61 1.97
N ILE A 12 -4.99 15.55 2.25
CA ILE A 12 -4.02 14.67 1.60
C ILE A 12 -3.41 13.73 2.64
N ILE A 13 -3.43 12.45 2.31
CA ILE A 13 -2.79 11.39 3.09
C ILE A 13 -1.60 10.84 2.31
N GLY A 14 -0.41 10.81 2.90
CA GLY A 14 0.71 10.05 2.37
C GLY A 14 0.46 8.55 2.53
N ALA A 15 0.40 7.81 1.42
CA ALA A 15 0.15 6.37 1.45
C ALA A 15 1.24 5.62 2.23
N PRO A 16 0.87 4.63 3.06
CA PRO A 16 1.84 3.75 3.73
C PRO A 16 2.43 2.74 2.73
N MET A 17 3.60 3.04 2.17
CA MET A 17 4.30 2.21 1.20
C MET A 17 5.36 1.36 1.91
N ALA A 18 5.02 0.12 2.23
CA ALA A 18 5.90 -0.82 2.92
C ALA A 18 7.16 -1.18 2.12
N GLY A 19 8.12 -1.84 2.77
CA GLY A 19 9.39 -2.23 2.14
C GLY A 19 10.42 -1.10 2.07
N GLY A 20 10.21 -0.02 2.86
CA GLY A 20 11.17 1.06 3.04
C GLY A 20 10.91 2.31 2.18
N THR A 21 9.88 2.32 1.34
CA THR A 21 9.53 3.50 0.52
C THR A 21 8.98 4.64 1.38
N THR A 22 8.08 4.34 2.34
CA THR A 22 7.67 5.31 3.35
C THR A 22 8.74 5.36 4.45
N THR A 23 9.58 6.38 4.40
CA THR A 23 10.59 6.68 5.42
C THR A 23 10.00 7.59 6.50
N PRO A 24 10.61 7.68 7.69
CA PRO A 24 10.25 8.70 8.67
C PRO A 24 10.35 10.13 8.11
N GLU A 25 11.34 10.39 7.24
CA GLU A 25 11.55 11.69 6.59
C GLU A 25 10.38 12.02 5.64
N LEU A 26 9.92 11.05 4.84
CA LEU A 26 8.74 11.23 3.97
C LEU A 26 7.49 11.55 4.80
N SER A 27 7.28 10.79 5.86
CA SER A 27 6.12 11.00 6.75
C SER A 27 6.18 12.37 7.44
N ALA A 28 7.37 12.79 7.89
CA ALA A 28 7.59 14.11 8.47
C ALA A 28 7.31 15.24 7.47
N ALA A 29 7.74 15.09 6.22
CA ALA A 29 7.49 16.09 5.16
C ALA A 29 6.00 16.18 4.79
N VAL A 30 5.28 15.05 4.78
CA VAL A 30 3.81 15.04 4.60
C VAL A 30 3.13 15.80 5.73
N ALA A 31 3.51 15.56 7.00
CA ALA A 31 2.98 16.27 8.17
C ALA A 31 3.30 17.77 8.10
N ALA A 32 4.54 18.15 7.78
CA ALA A 32 4.96 19.55 7.65
C ALA A 32 4.20 20.30 6.54
N ALA A 33 3.80 19.60 5.49
CA ALA A 33 2.93 20.13 4.44
C ALA A 33 1.49 20.40 4.91
N GLY A 34 1.08 19.83 6.05
CA GLY A 34 -0.30 19.86 6.54
C GLY A 34 -1.16 18.69 6.10
N GLY A 35 -0.57 17.64 5.55
CA GLY A 35 -1.22 16.38 5.23
C GLY A 35 -1.20 15.39 6.40
N PHE A 36 -1.82 14.22 6.23
CA PHE A 36 -1.83 13.14 7.21
C PHE A 36 -0.76 12.10 6.90
N PRO A 37 0.23 11.91 7.77
CA PRO A 37 1.30 10.94 7.57
C PRO A 37 0.94 9.55 8.06
N PHE A 38 1.59 8.52 7.48
CA PHE A 38 1.53 7.14 7.94
C PHE A 38 2.92 6.58 8.23
N VAL A 39 2.99 5.65 9.19
CA VAL A 39 4.09 4.69 9.36
C VAL A 39 3.66 3.39 8.69
N ALA A 40 4.48 2.86 7.78
CA ALA A 40 4.21 1.59 7.11
C ALA A 40 4.78 0.42 7.94
N GLY A 41 3.90 -0.35 8.59
CA GLY A 41 4.27 -1.47 9.46
C GLY A 41 4.37 -2.83 8.75
N GLY A 42 4.05 -2.92 7.44
CA GLY A 42 4.20 -4.15 6.67
C GLY A 42 5.66 -4.58 6.52
N TYR A 43 5.93 -5.90 6.59
CA TYR A 43 7.24 -6.56 6.55
C TYR A 43 8.15 -6.25 7.75
N LEU A 44 7.61 -5.69 8.83
CA LEU A 44 8.36 -5.37 10.05
C LEU A 44 7.89 -6.26 11.21
N THR A 45 8.82 -6.56 12.12
CA THR A 45 8.45 -7.06 13.46
C THR A 45 7.96 -5.90 14.33
N ALA A 46 7.33 -6.19 15.46
CA ALA A 46 6.92 -5.16 16.42
C ALA A 46 8.13 -4.33 16.94
N GLU A 47 9.29 -4.99 17.16
CA GLU A 47 10.52 -4.34 17.59
C GLU A 47 11.09 -3.39 16.53
N ALA A 48 10.95 -3.74 15.25
CA ALA A 48 11.40 -2.90 14.13
C ALA A 48 10.42 -1.75 13.85
N LEU A 49 9.12 -1.93 14.13
CA LEU A 49 8.10 -0.89 14.02
C LEU A 49 8.22 0.17 15.11
N ALA A 50 8.53 -0.24 16.34
CA ALA A 50 8.56 0.64 17.51
C ALA A 50 9.37 1.94 17.31
N PRO A 51 10.65 1.92 16.88
CA PRO A 51 11.44 3.15 16.71
C PRO A 51 10.87 4.09 15.62
N LEU A 52 10.17 3.57 14.61
CA LEU A 52 9.55 4.38 13.57
C LEU A 52 8.32 5.13 14.12
N VAL A 53 7.53 4.46 14.96
CA VAL A 53 6.38 5.07 15.64
C VAL A 53 6.85 6.14 16.63
N GLU A 54 7.87 5.87 17.44
CA GLU A 54 8.39 6.85 18.39
C GLU A 54 8.94 8.10 17.67
N ARG A 55 9.68 7.91 16.57
CA ARG A 55 10.14 9.03 15.75
C ARG A 55 8.99 9.83 15.13
N MET A 56 7.89 9.16 14.75
CA MET A 56 6.71 9.86 14.23
C MET A 56 6.02 10.69 15.33
N ARG A 57 5.95 10.20 16.57
CA ARG A 57 5.41 10.94 17.73
C ARG A 57 6.17 12.25 18.00
N GLU A 58 7.48 12.25 17.77
CA GLU A 58 8.31 13.47 17.91
C GLU A 58 7.99 14.51 16.82
N THR A 59 7.40 14.07 15.71
CA THR A 59 7.17 14.91 14.52
C THR A 59 5.73 15.39 14.39
N SER A 60 4.76 14.54 14.74
CA SER A 60 3.33 14.84 14.59
C SER A 60 2.51 14.21 15.70
N GLU A 61 1.53 14.95 16.21
CA GLU A 61 0.52 14.44 17.13
C GLU A 61 -0.55 13.59 16.42
N THR A 62 -0.71 13.79 15.11
CA THR A 62 -1.71 13.09 14.29
C THR A 62 -1.02 12.29 13.18
N PHE A 63 -1.08 10.96 13.26
CA PHE A 63 -0.54 10.04 12.27
C PHE A 63 -1.23 8.68 12.35
N GLY A 64 -1.03 7.86 11.33
CA GLY A 64 -1.50 6.49 11.31
C GLY A 64 -0.36 5.46 11.25
N VAL A 65 -0.67 4.23 11.67
CA VAL A 65 0.19 3.06 11.47
C VAL A 65 -0.58 2.07 10.59
N ASN A 66 0.01 1.64 9.48
CA ASN A 66 -0.61 0.65 8.61
C ASN A 66 -0.06 -0.75 8.91
N LEU A 67 -0.95 -1.73 9.05
CA LEU A 67 -0.63 -3.13 9.21
C LEU A 67 -1.20 -3.97 8.05
N PHE A 68 -0.52 -5.06 7.74
CA PHE A 68 -1.06 -6.11 6.89
C PHE A 68 -1.81 -7.12 7.76
N ALA A 69 -3.12 -7.22 7.56
CA ALA A 69 -3.94 -8.22 8.25
C ALA A 69 -3.80 -9.57 7.53
N PRO A 70 -3.61 -10.68 8.25
CA PRO A 70 -3.45 -12.00 7.66
C PRO A 70 -4.62 -12.36 6.76
N ASN A 71 -4.31 -12.85 5.57
CA ASN A 71 -5.28 -13.28 4.57
C ASN A 71 -4.74 -14.51 3.83
N PRO A 72 -4.68 -15.66 4.49
CA PRO A 72 -4.14 -16.87 3.89
C PRO A 72 -5.04 -17.36 2.76
N VAL A 73 -4.45 -17.62 1.60
CA VAL A 73 -5.08 -18.32 0.47
C VAL A 73 -4.58 -19.77 0.48
N PRO A 74 -5.45 -20.77 0.33
CA PRO A 74 -5.02 -22.17 0.21
C PRO A 74 -3.97 -22.33 -0.90
N LEU A 75 -2.81 -22.87 -0.57
CA LEU A 75 -1.71 -23.04 -1.50
C LEU A 75 -1.94 -24.24 -2.42
N ASP A 76 -2.00 -24.02 -3.73
CA ASP A 76 -1.80 -25.06 -4.73
C ASP A 76 -0.30 -25.38 -4.84
N ARG A 77 0.17 -26.38 -4.09
CA ARG A 77 1.56 -26.80 -4.07
C ARG A 77 2.09 -27.14 -5.47
N ALA A 78 1.30 -27.79 -6.31
CA ALA A 78 1.75 -28.17 -7.64
C ALA A 78 1.91 -26.95 -8.57
N ALA A 79 1.03 -25.95 -8.44
CA ALA A 79 1.18 -24.68 -9.16
C ALA A 79 2.39 -23.90 -8.67
N PHE A 80 2.63 -23.86 -7.35
CA PHE A 80 3.80 -23.22 -6.76
C PHE A 80 5.11 -23.87 -7.25
N ASP A 81 5.19 -25.19 -7.24
CA ASP A 81 6.38 -25.92 -7.71
C ASP A 81 6.65 -25.67 -9.20
N ARG A 82 5.60 -25.60 -10.04
CA ARG A 82 5.74 -25.22 -11.46
C ARG A 82 6.26 -23.80 -11.62
N PHE A 83 5.76 -22.85 -10.81
CA PHE A 83 6.21 -21.47 -10.86
C PHE A 83 7.68 -21.35 -10.39
N ALA A 84 8.04 -22.03 -9.29
CA ALA A 84 9.43 -22.10 -8.82
C ALA A 84 10.38 -22.65 -9.90
N THR A 85 9.99 -23.76 -10.57
CA THR A 85 10.76 -24.34 -11.68
C THR A 85 10.90 -23.37 -12.86
N ALA A 86 9.85 -22.60 -13.19
CA ALA A 86 9.94 -21.61 -14.26
C ALA A 86 10.94 -20.47 -13.93
N LEU A 87 11.16 -20.18 -12.66
CA LEU A 87 12.11 -19.15 -12.20
C LEU A 87 13.55 -19.65 -12.09
N GLU A 88 13.80 -20.99 -12.05
CA GLU A 88 15.15 -21.57 -11.87
C GLU A 88 16.21 -21.07 -12.88
N PRO A 89 15.91 -20.96 -14.21
CA PRO A 89 16.90 -20.48 -15.16
C PRO A 89 17.34 -19.05 -14.87
N LEU A 90 16.38 -18.16 -14.57
CA LEU A 90 16.62 -16.76 -14.24
C LEU A 90 17.40 -16.65 -12.91
N ALA A 91 17.03 -17.43 -11.91
CA ALA A 91 17.73 -17.45 -10.62
C ALA A 91 19.18 -17.90 -10.78
N ALA A 92 19.43 -18.92 -11.61
CA ALA A 92 20.79 -19.40 -11.91
C ALA A 92 21.62 -18.34 -12.64
N GLU A 93 21.04 -17.63 -13.62
CA GLU A 93 21.70 -16.54 -14.35
C GLU A 93 22.18 -15.43 -13.41
N HIS A 94 21.37 -15.11 -12.38
CA HIS A 94 21.67 -14.06 -11.40
C HIS A 94 22.35 -14.57 -10.12
N GLY A 95 22.72 -15.85 -10.06
CA GLY A 95 23.39 -16.43 -8.90
C GLY A 95 22.54 -16.47 -7.62
N VAL A 96 21.21 -16.47 -7.77
CA VAL A 96 20.23 -16.47 -6.67
C VAL A 96 19.77 -17.89 -6.36
N THR A 97 19.66 -18.23 -5.08
CA THR A 97 18.99 -19.45 -4.62
C THR A 97 17.54 -19.11 -4.29
N LEU A 98 16.59 -19.83 -4.90
CA LEU A 98 15.16 -19.64 -4.62
C LEU A 98 14.77 -20.35 -3.32
N GLU A 99 13.86 -19.72 -2.56
CA GLU A 99 13.19 -20.35 -1.42
C GLU A 99 12.02 -21.21 -1.93
N THR A 100 12.29 -22.47 -2.25
CA THR A 100 11.32 -23.38 -2.87
C THR A 100 10.40 -24.09 -1.88
N GLU A 101 10.68 -24.02 -0.57
CA GLU A 101 9.71 -24.42 0.43
C GLU A 101 8.80 -23.23 0.76
N PRO A 102 7.47 -23.40 0.63
CA PRO A 102 6.54 -22.32 0.91
C PRO A 102 6.65 -21.85 2.34
N VAL A 103 6.85 -20.55 2.51
CA VAL A 103 6.89 -19.90 3.83
C VAL A 103 5.50 -19.39 4.18
N ASP A 104 5.03 -19.76 5.37
CA ASP A 104 3.84 -19.17 5.99
C ASP A 104 4.30 -17.99 6.87
N ASP A 105 3.73 -16.83 6.63
CA ASP A 105 4.15 -15.58 7.27
C ASP A 105 2.91 -14.69 7.47
N ASP A 106 2.55 -14.43 8.71
CA ASP A 106 1.43 -13.58 9.12
C ASP A 106 1.83 -12.11 9.30
N ASP A 107 3.04 -11.74 8.87
CA ASP A 107 3.60 -10.40 9.02
C ASP A 107 3.72 -9.97 10.50
N HIS A 108 3.91 -10.90 11.41
CA HIS A 108 3.94 -10.66 12.87
C HIS A 108 2.73 -9.87 13.38
N TYR A 109 1.55 -10.12 12.79
CA TYR A 109 0.35 -9.32 12.98
C TYR A 109 -0.07 -9.18 14.44
N ASP A 110 -0.23 -10.30 15.14
CA ASP A 110 -0.69 -10.30 16.53
C ASP A 110 0.30 -9.56 17.44
N ALA A 111 1.60 -9.77 17.26
CA ALA A 111 2.63 -9.09 18.04
C ALA A 111 2.62 -7.56 17.80
N LYS A 112 2.35 -7.11 16.57
CA LYS A 112 2.20 -5.68 16.24
C LYS A 112 0.93 -5.09 16.83
N VAL A 113 -0.19 -5.82 16.80
CA VAL A 113 -1.44 -5.40 17.45
C VAL A 113 -1.24 -5.29 18.96
N ASP A 114 -0.63 -6.30 19.61
CA ASP A 114 -0.32 -6.29 21.05
C ASP A 114 0.56 -5.08 21.42
N TRP A 115 1.58 -4.82 20.61
CA TRP A 115 2.46 -3.66 20.82
C TRP A 115 1.70 -2.33 20.71
N LEU A 116 0.83 -2.18 19.69
CA LEU A 116 0.03 -0.96 19.50
C LEU A 116 -1.04 -0.76 20.59
N VAL A 117 -1.58 -1.83 21.14
CA VAL A 117 -2.47 -1.74 22.32
C VAL A 117 -1.70 -1.24 23.54
N ALA A 118 -0.45 -1.68 23.73
CA ALA A 118 0.42 -1.23 24.82
C ALA A 118 0.99 0.18 24.58
N HIS A 119 1.11 0.62 23.32
CA HIS A 119 1.66 1.91 22.90
C HIS A 119 0.70 2.62 21.94
N PRO A 120 -0.47 3.10 22.39
CA PRO A 120 -1.54 3.60 21.55
C PRO A 120 -1.10 4.69 20.60
N VAL A 121 -1.59 4.65 19.35
CA VAL A 121 -1.40 5.66 18.32
C VAL A 121 -2.75 6.25 17.90
N PRO A 122 -2.80 7.44 17.30
CA PRO A 122 -4.07 8.07 16.94
C PRO A 122 -4.94 7.21 16.02
N LEU A 123 -4.30 6.49 15.06
CA LEU A 123 -5.01 5.71 14.05
C LEU A 123 -4.20 4.48 13.61
N VAL A 124 -4.88 3.35 13.47
CA VAL A 124 -4.35 2.15 12.82
C VAL A 124 -5.17 1.86 11.58
N SER A 125 -4.51 1.61 10.44
CA SER A 125 -5.18 1.11 9.24
C SER A 125 -4.78 -0.33 8.94
N MET A 126 -5.72 -1.11 8.42
CA MET A 126 -5.48 -2.50 8.05
C MET A 126 -5.72 -2.74 6.57
N THR A 127 -4.83 -3.51 5.96
CA THR A 127 -4.84 -3.84 4.54
C THR A 127 -4.76 -5.35 4.36
N PHE A 128 -5.31 -5.90 3.28
CA PHE A 128 -5.37 -7.31 2.86
C PHE A 128 -6.50 -8.11 3.48
N ASN A 129 -6.91 -7.80 4.69
CA ASN A 129 -8.09 -8.38 5.31
C ASN A 129 -8.74 -7.36 6.25
N LEU A 130 -9.96 -7.64 6.65
CA LEU A 130 -10.67 -6.84 7.63
C LEU A 130 -10.29 -7.27 9.05
N PRO A 131 -10.18 -6.33 10.01
CA PRO A 131 -9.93 -6.66 11.40
C PRO A 131 -11.04 -7.55 11.98
N THR A 132 -10.71 -8.39 12.94
CA THR A 132 -11.74 -9.08 13.74
C THR A 132 -12.39 -8.08 14.71
N ALA A 133 -13.62 -8.37 15.15
CA ALA A 133 -14.29 -7.54 16.17
C ALA A 133 -13.47 -7.42 17.46
N GLU A 134 -12.77 -8.49 17.86
CA GLU A 134 -11.88 -8.47 19.02
C GLU A 134 -10.75 -7.46 18.86
N VAL A 135 -10.10 -7.40 17.68
CA VAL A 135 -9.03 -6.42 17.41
C VAL A 135 -9.59 -5.00 17.40
N VAL A 136 -10.80 -4.80 16.85
CA VAL A 136 -11.49 -3.50 16.89
C VAL A 136 -11.69 -3.07 18.35
N ASP A 137 -12.29 -3.92 19.18
CA ASP A 137 -12.57 -3.64 20.59
C ASP A 137 -11.28 -3.33 21.37
N ARG A 138 -10.21 -4.07 21.13
CA ARG A 138 -8.91 -3.88 21.81
C ARG A 138 -8.28 -2.53 21.50
N LEU A 139 -8.30 -2.10 20.23
CA LEU A 139 -7.74 -0.81 19.81
C LEU A 139 -8.63 0.35 20.27
N HIS A 140 -9.94 0.21 20.20
CA HIS A 140 -10.89 1.19 20.76
C HIS A 140 -10.73 1.38 22.28
N ALA A 141 -10.49 0.29 23.02
CA ALA A 141 -10.30 0.36 24.48
C ALA A 141 -9.12 1.25 24.91
N VAL A 142 -8.15 1.47 24.01
CA VAL A 142 -7.00 2.34 24.25
C VAL A 142 -7.07 3.69 23.51
N GLY A 143 -8.22 4.00 22.86
CA GLY A 143 -8.47 5.27 22.18
C GLY A 143 -7.88 5.38 20.79
N THR A 144 -7.48 4.26 20.16
CA THR A 144 -6.97 4.22 18.79
C THR A 144 -8.12 4.03 17.81
N HIS A 145 -8.23 4.90 16.80
CA HIS A 145 -9.16 4.72 15.70
C HIS A 145 -8.70 3.62 14.75
N LEU A 146 -9.64 2.81 14.29
CA LEU A 146 -9.37 1.73 13.35
C LEU A 146 -9.99 1.98 11.98
N VAL A 147 -9.17 1.88 10.94
CA VAL A 147 -9.57 2.10 9.55
C VAL A 147 -9.31 0.85 8.72
N ALA A 148 -10.26 0.44 7.90
CA ALA A 148 -10.08 -0.70 6.99
C ALA A 148 -9.84 -0.21 5.55
N THR A 149 -8.86 -0.79 4.87
CA THR A 149 -8.71 -0.63 3.42
C THR A 149 -9.68 -1.58 2.73
N VAL A 150 -10.51 -1.02 1.85
CA VAL A 150 -11.55 -1.74 1.11
C VAL A 150 -11.46 -1.45 -0.38
N THR A 151 -11.87 -2.41 -1.21
CA THR A 151 -11.81 -2.33 -2.67
C THR A 151 -13.15 -2.64 -3.33
N THR A 152 -14.17 -2.98 -2.52
CA THR A 152 -15.53 -3.27 -2.96
C THR A 152 -16.56 -2.75 -1.97
N VAL A 153 -17.81 -2.60 -2.43
CA VAL A 153 -18.96 -2.27 -1.57
C VAL A 153 -19.22 -3.38 -0.53
N GLY A 154 -19.00 -4.64 -0.91
CA GLY A 154 -19.15 -5.79 0.00
C GLY A 154 -18.16 -5.72 1.17
N GLU A 155 -16.89 -5.46 0.88
CA GLU A 155 -15.86 -5.26 1.91
C GLU A 155 -16.18 -4.06 2.81
N ALA A 156 -16.71 -2.96 2.24
CA ALA A 156 -17.08 -1.78 3.01
C ALA A 156 -18.22 -2.05 4.00
N ARG A 157 -19.26 -2.77 3.56
CA ARG A 157 -20.37 -3.19 4.44
C ARG A 157 -19.89 -4.09 5.58
N GLU A 158 -19.02 -5.03 5.26
CA GLU A 158 -18.46 -5.95 6.25
C GLU A 158 -17.56 -5.21 7.25
N ALA A 159 -16.70 -4.30 6.79
CA ALA A 159 -15.87 -3.45 7.64
C ALA A 159 -16.72 -2.61 8.60
N ALA A 160 -17.79 -1.97 8.11
CA ALA A 160 -18.73 -1.22 8.92
C ALA A 160 -19.42 -2.11 9.97
N ALA A 161 -19.85 -3.31 9.58
CA ALA A 161 -20.47 -4.28 10.50
C ALA A 161 -19.50 -4.76 11.59
N ARG A 162 -18.19 -4.73 11.34
CA ARG A 162 -17.14 -5.07 12.33
C ARG A 162 -16.80 -3.90 13.26
N GLY A 163 -17.36 -2.70 13.01
CA GLY A 163 -17.22 -1.54 13.88
C GLY A 163 -15.97 -0.69 13.63
N VAL A 164 -15.39 -0.71 12.43
CA VAL A 164 -14.30 0.23 12.09
C VAL A 164 -14.81 1.67 12.05
N ASP A 165 -13.94 2.64 12.31
CA ASP A 165 -14.30 4.06 12.43
C ASP A 165 -14.34 4.79 11.07
N ALA A 166 -13.57 4.32 10.08
CA ALA A 166 -13.51 4.89 8.75
C ALA A 166 -12.98 3.87 7.72
N LEU A 167 -13.03 4.24 6.45
CA LEU A 167 -12.56 3.42 5.35
C LEU A 167 -11.44 4.13 4.55
N ILE A 168 -10.49 3.33 4.05
CA ILE A 168 -9.62 3.72 2.94
C ILE A 168 -10.11 2.98 1.70
N VAL A 169 -10.74 3.67 0.77
CA VAL A 169 -11.19 3.10 -0.50
C VAL A 169 -10.03 3.09 -1.48
N GLN A 170 -9.52 1.91 -1.79
CA GLN A 170 -8.45 1.74 -2.77
C GLN A 170 -9.05 1.35 -4.12
N GLY A 171 -8.96 2.24 -5.09
CA GLY A 171 -9.35 1.98 -6.47
C GLY A 171 -8.34 1.07 -7.20
N PRO A 172 -8.78 0.42 -8.30
CA PRO A 172 -7.98 -0.56 -9.06
C PRO A 172 -6.75 0.06 -9.75
N ARG A 173 -6.69 1.38 -9.85
CA ARG A 173 -5.59 2.14 -10.46
C ARG A 173 -4.48 2.52 -9.49
N ALA A 174 -4.60 2.12 -8.23
CA ALA A 174 -3.56 2.31 -7.22
C ALA A 174 -2.32 1.47 -7.52
N GLY A 175 -1.13 1.98 -7.20
CA GLY A 175 0.13 1.25 -7.28
C GLY A 175 0.31 0.30 -6.10
N GLY A 176 1.12 -0.75 -6.31
CA GLY A 176 1.36 -1.79 -5.31
C GLY A 176 0.21 -2.77 -5.18
N HIS A 177 0.20 -3.49 -4.08
CA HIS A 177 -0.78 -4.54 -3.81
C HIS A 177 -2.21 -4.00 -3.75
N SER A 178 -3.15 -4.74 -4.36
CA SER A 178 -4.57 -4.55 -4.06
C SER A 178 -4.85 -4.91 -2.61
N GLY A 179 -5.52 -3.99 -1.91
CA GLY A 179 -5.93 -4.18 -0.51
C GLY A 179 -7.12 -5.11 -0.33
N THR A 180 -7.61 -5.73 -1.42
CA THR A 180 -8.79 -6.60 -1.40
C THR A 180 -8.69 -7.74 -0.37
N ALA A 181 -9.79 -8.07 0.26
CA ALA A 181 -9.89 -9.24 1.13
C ALA A 181 -9.99 -10.57 0.34
N ASP A 182 -10.37 -10.51 -0.94
CA ASP A 182 -10.34 -11.65 -1.86
C ASP A 182 -9.32 -11.43 -2.99
N PRO A 183 -8.06 -11.90 -2.84
CA PRO A 183 -7.04 -11.73 -3.85
C PRO A 183 -7.28 -12.55 -5.12
N THR A 184 -8.17 -13.54 -5.07
CA THR A 184 -8.48 -14.40 -6.22
C THR A 184 -9.51 -13.79 -7.17
N ARG A 185 -10.24 -12.75 -6.73
CA ARG A 185 -11.22 -12.08 -7.57
C ARG A 185 -10.59 -11.35 -8.74
N GLU A 186 -11.30 -11.23 -9.82
CA GLU A 186 -10.95 -10.34 -10.93
C GLU A 186 -11.08 -8.87 -10.49
N ILE A 187 -10.07 -8.06 -10.80
CA ILE A 187 -10.02 -6.63 -10.49
C ILE A 187 -10.33 -5.85 -11.77
N GLU A 188 -11.56 -5.39 -11.88
CA GLU A 188 -12.03 -4.59 -13.02
C GLU A 188 -11.46 -3.17 -12.94
N ASP A 189 -11.03 -2.62 -14.10
CA ASP A 189 -10.63 -1.20 -14.17
C ASP A 189 -11.87 -0.32 -14.15
N ARG A 190 -11.90 0.62 -13.17
CA ARG A 190 -12.97 1.59 -13.00
C ARG A 190 -12.46 2.86 -12.30
N PRO A 191 -13.16 4.00 -12.46
CA PRO A 191 -12.84 5.21 -11.70
C PRO A 191 -13.03 5.00 -10.19
N THR A 192 -12.04 5.42 -9.40
CA THR A 192 -12.12 5.33 -7.93
C THR A 192 -13.27 6.18 -7.38
N ALA A 193 -13.57 7.32 -8.00
CA ALA A 193 -14.68 8.20 -7.61
C ALA A 193 -16.06 7.50 -7.69
N ASP A 194 -16.26 6.60 -8.66
CA ASP A 194 -17.50 5.83 -8.77
C ASP A 194 -17.63 4.83 -7.63
N LEU A 195 -16.53 4.14 -7.30
CA LEU A 195 -16.49 3.24 -6.15
C LEU A 195 -16.77 3.97 -4.82
N VAL A 196 -16.23 5.18 -4.64
CA VAL A 196 -16.51 6.02 -3.46
C VAL A 196 -18.01 6.33 -3.37
N ARG A 197 -18.65 6.77 -4.46
CA ARG A 197 -20.10 7.07 -4.46
C ARG A 197 -20.94 5.84 -4.12
N GLU A 198 -20.61 4.69 -4.69
CA GLU A 198 -21.31 3.44 -4.41
C GLU A 198 -21.19 3.01 -2.95
N ILE A 199 -20.00 3.13 -2.37
CA ILE A 199 -19.77 2.80 -0.96
C ILE A 199 -20.55 3.76 -0.05
N LEU A 200 -20.51 5.07 -0.31
CA LEU A 200 -21.26 6.07 0.48
C LEU A 200 -22.78 5.91 0.39
N ALA A 201 -23.30 5.29 -0.67
CA ALA A 201 -24.72 4.97 -0.75
C ALA A 201 -25.14 3.83 0.20
N GLU A 202 -24.20 3.07 0.73
CA GLU A 202 -24.42 1.86 1.52
C GLU A 202 -23.90 1.93 2.94
N VAL A 203 -22.91 2.79 3.20
CA VAL A 203 -22.18 2.86 4.47
C VAL A 203 -22.01 4.32 4.90
N ASP A 204 -22.39 4.62 6.13
CA ASP A 204 -22.26 5.96 6.72
C ASP A 204 -20.97 6.04 7.56
N LEU A 205 -19.80 5.98 6.89
CA LEU A 205 -18.49 6.14 7.51
C LEU A 205 -17.65 7.15 6.72
N PRO A 206 -16.76 7.91 7.40
CA PRO A 206 -15.77 8.74 6.72
C PRO A 206 -14.91 7.91 5.76
N ILE A 207 -14.64 8.43 4.56
CA ILE A 207 -13.85 7.76 3.55
C ILE A 207 -12.62 8.59 3.20
N ALA A 208 -11.42 7.99 3.28
CA ALA A 208 -10.27 8.41 2.50
C ALA A 208 -10.21 7.56 1.23
N ALA A 209 -9.85 8.15 0.08
CA ALA A 209 -9.84 7.43 -1.19
C ALA A 209 -8.52 7.62 -1.96
N GLY A 210 -8.05 6.57 -2.64
CA GLY A 210 -6.86 6.65 -3.47
C GLY A 210 -6.86 5.62 -4.60
N GLY A 211 -6.00 5.87 -5.59
CA GLY A 211 -5.88 5.06 -6.80
C GLY A 211 -6.21 5.85 -8.07
N GLY A 212 -5.19 6.00 -8.93
CA GLY A 212 -5.29 6.78 -10.16
C GLY A 212 -5.07 8.28 -9.99
N VAL A 213 -4.62 8.75 -8.83
CA VAL A 213 -4.32 10.17 -8.60
C VAL A 213 -3.10 10.57 -9.42
N ASP A 214 -3.26 11.53 -10.29
CA ASP A 214 -2.26 12.05 -11.21
C ASP A 214 -2.03 13.58 -11.09
N GLY A 215 -2.81 14.25 -10.22
CA GLY A 215 -2.69 15.67 -9.95
C GLY A 215 -3.81 16.19 -9.05
N ALA A 216 -3.83 17.52 -8.88
CA ALA A 216 -4.81 18.19 -8.02
C ALA A 216 -6.26 18.08 -8.55
N GLU A 217 -6.45 17.86 -9.85
CA GLU A 217 -7.78 17.65 -10.42
C GLU A 217 -8.36 16.31 -9.98
N ALA A 218 -7.56 15.24 -10.06
CA ALA A 218 -7.96 13.93 -9.55
C ALA A 218 -8.22 13.93 -8.03
N VAL A 219 -7.49 14.76 -7.26
CA VAL A 219 -7.81 15.02 -5.85
C VAL A 219 -9.21 15.63 -5.72
N GLY A 220 -9.52 16.66 -6.52
CA GLY A 220 -10.85 17.30 -6.53
C GLY A 220 -11.97 16.31 -6.86
N GLU A 221 -11.78 15.45 -7.88
CA GLU A 221 -12.77 14.45 -8.28
C GLU A 221 -13.12 13.45 -7.15
N LEU A 222 -12.13 13.04 -6.36
CA LEU A 222 -12.35 12.15 -5.22
C LEU A 222 -13.05 12.85 -4.05
N LEU A 223 -12.70 14.11 -3.78
CA LEU A 223 -13.39 14.93 -2.77
C LEU A 223 -14.83 15.24 -3.19
N ASP A 224 -15.07 15.56 -4.46
CA ASP A 224 -16.40 15.77 -5.03
C ASP A 224 -17.26 14.49 -5.05
N ALA A 225 -16.63 13.33 -5.08
CA ALA A 225 -17.30 12.04 -4.92
C ALA A 225 -17.73 11.77 -3.46
N GLY A 226 -17.27 12.58 -2.50
CA GLY A 226 -17.60 12.49 -1.08
C GLY A 226 -16.49 11.94 -0.19
N ALA A 227 -15.29 11.74 -0.69
CA ALA A 227 -14.16 11.39 0.16
C ALA A 227 -13.77 12.56 1.08
N SER A 228 -13.47 12.30 2.35
CA SER A 228 -12.96 13.29 3.30
C SER A 228 -11.49 13.62 3.10
N ALA A 229 -10.72 12.70 2.51
CA ALA A 229 -9.30 12.88 2.21
C ALA A 229 -8.86 11.98 1.04
N VAL A 230 -7.71 12.31 0.45
CA VAL A 230 -7.17 11.59 -0.72
C VAL A 230 -5.81 10.97 -0.38
N VAL A 231 -5.69 9.65 -0.61
CA VAL A 231 -4.47 8.88 -0.37
C VAL A 231 -3.58 8.93 -1.61
N VAL A 232 -2.36 9.42 -1.44
CA VAL A 232 -1.39 9.62 -2.52
C VAL A 232 -0.14 8.79 -2.25
N GLY A 233 0.16 7.86 -3.15
CA GLY A 233 1.37 7.02 -3.08
C GLY A 233 2.32 7.30 -4.24
N THR A 234 1.89 7.00 -5.46
CA THR A 234 2.73 7.01 -6.66
C THR A 234 3.42 8.35 -6.94
N LEU A 235 2.73 9.46 -6.73
CA LEU A 235 3.31 10.79 -6.91
C LEU A 235 4.40 11.13 -5.88
N LEU A 236 4.44 10.41 -4.75
CA LEU A 236 5.47 10.56 -3.71
C LEU A 236 6.68 9.62 -3.93
N LEU A 237 6.66 8.72 -4.91
CA LEU A 237 7.76 7.78 -5.16
C LEU A 237 9.07 8.47 -5.57
N LEU A 238 8.98 9.62 -6.23
CA LEU A 238 10.14 10.43 -6.62
C LEU A 238 10.44 11.56 -5.63
N ALA A 239 9.72 11.65 -4.51
CA ALA A 239 10.04 12.63 -3.47
C ALA A 239 11.46 12.43 -2.94
N ASP A 240 12.13 13.52 -2.58
CA ASP A 240 13.52 13.49 -2.10
C ASP A 240 13.65 12.67 -0.80
N GLU A 241 12.62 12.67 0.02
CA GLU A 241 12.54 11.98 1.30
C GLU A 241 12.09 10.51 1.17
N ALA A 242 11.61 10.07 -0.02
CA ALA A 242 11.15 8.70 -0.23
C ALA A 242 12.31 7.71 -0.33
N GLY A 243 12.18 6.55 0.33
CA GLY A 243 13.14 5.45 0.28
C GLY A 243 13.07 4.60 -0.99
N THR A 244 12.45 5.11 -2.06
CA THR A 244 12.37 4.45 -3.36
C THR A 244 13.77 4.15 -3.89
N SER A 245 14.05 2.89 -4.24
CA SER A 245 15.38 2.46 -4.69
C SER A 245 15.81 3.15 -5.98
N ALA A 246 17.12 3.32 -6.18
CA ALA A 246 17.66 3.98 -7.37
C ALA A 246 17.16 3.37 -8.69
N PRO A 247 17.14 2.02 -8.88
CA PRO A 247 16.60 1.42 -10.11
C PRO A 247 15.09 1.69 -10.28
N HIS A 248 14.31 1.74 -9.21
CA HIS A 248 12.88 2.09 -9.29
C HIS A 248 12.67 3.56 -9.67
N ARG A 249 13.45 4.47 -9.06
CA ARG A 249 13.43 5.91 -9.45
C ARG A 249 13.81 6.12 -10.91
N ALA A 250 14.85 5.40 -11.39
CA ALA A 250 15.26 5.46 -12.80
C ALA A 250 14.16 4.96 -13.74
N ALA A 251 13.49 3.85 -13.40
CA ALA A 251 12.37 3.33 -14.19
C ALA A 251 11.18 4.29 -14.25
N LEU A 252 10.83 4.94 -13.13
CA LEU A 252 9.76 5.96 -13.12
C LEU A 252 10.08 7.19 -14.00
N GLN A 253 11.36 7.51 -14.18
CA GLN A 253 11.81 8.62 -15.00
C GLN A 253 12.02 8.25 -16.47
N ASP A 254 12.05 6.95 -16.81
CA ASP A 254 12.14 6.45 -18.18
C ASP A 254 10.74 6.12 -18.73
N ALA A 255 9.98 7.17 -19.02
CA ALA A 255 8.61 7.05 -19.53
C ALA A 255 8.50 6.43 -20.94
N GLU A 256 9.60 6.32 -21.67
CA GLU A 256 9.63 5.64 -22.97
C GLU A 256 9.63 4.12 -22.78
N LYS A 257 10.52 3.61 -21.93
CA LYS A 257 10.66 2.17 -21.67
C LYS A 257 9.54 1.64 -20.76
N TYR A 258 9.18 2.38 -19.71
CA TYR A 258 8.17 1.99 -18.70
C TYR A 258 6.90 2.83 -18.87
N SER A 259 6.28 2.72 -20.05
CA SER A 259 5.15 3.57 -20.44
C SER A 259 3.81 3.15 -19.87
N GLU A 260 3.69 1.94 -19.33
CA GLU A 260 2.42 1.35 -18.87
C GLU A 260 2.53 0.68 -17.51
N THR A 261 1.41 0.58 -16.82
CA THR A 261 1.27 -0.22 -15.60
C THR A 261 0.31 -1.37 -15.82
N GLY A 262 0.61 -2.52 -15.23
CA GLY A 262 -0.24 -3.71 -15.23
C GLY A 262 -0.45 -4.26 -13.83
N LEU A 263 -1.57 -4.97 -13.62
CA LEU A 263 -1.72 -5.83 -12.45
C LEU A 263 -0.94 -7.11 -12.69
N THR A 264 -0.21 -7.56 -11.69
CA THR A 264 0.61 -8.77 -11.74
C THR A 264 0.58 -9.52 -10.42
N ARG A 265 0.73 -10.84 -10.46
CA ARG A 265 0.96 -11.73 -9.31
C ARG A 265 2.38 -12.26 -9.25
N ALA A 266 3.17 -12.03 -10.30
CA ALA A 266 4.47 -12.65 -10.50
C ALA A 266 5.47 -12.42 -9.36
N PHE A 267 5.43 -11.25 -8.70
CA PHE A 267 6.38 -10.93 -7.64
C PHE A 267 6.00 -11.46 -6.26
N THR A 268 4.71 -11.60 -5.97
CA THR A 268 4.29 -11.83 -4.58
C THR A 268 3.18 -12.86 -4.42
N GLY A 269 2.53 -13.27 -5.52
CA GLY A 269 1.36 -14.15 -5.45
C GLY A 269 0.11 -13.41 -4.96
N ARG A 270 0.08 -12.08 -5.06
CA ARG A 270 -1.08 -11.25 -4.76
C ARG A 270 -1.20 -10.17 -5.83
N PRO A 271 -2.41 -9.84 -6.32
CA PRO A 271 -2.57 -8.81 -7.32
C PRO A 271 -1.92 -7.49 -6.87
N ALA A 272 -1.02 -6.98 -7.67
CA ALA A 272 -0.34 -5.72 -7.42
C ALA A 272 -0.08 -4.97 -8.72
N ARG A 273 -0.24 -3.65 -8.73
CA ARG A 273 0.03 -2.83 -9.91
C ARG A 273 1.45 -2.32 -9.92
N ALA A 274 2.14 -2.57 -11.02
CA ALA A 274 3.53 -2.18 -11.26
C ALA A 274 3.70 -1.56 -12.64
N LEU A 275 4.83 -0.87 -12.86
CA LEU A 275 5.35 -0.66 -14.21
C LEU A 275 5.62 -2.02 -14.84
N VAL A 276 5.19 -2.22 -16.09
CA VAL A 276 5.38 -3.49 -16.81
C VAL A 276 6.83 -3.58 -17.28
N ASN A 277 7.59 -4.46 -16.65
CA ASN A 277 8.98 -4.79 -16.96
C ASN A 277 9.09 -6.20 -17.56
N ASP A 278 10.31 -6.65 -17.82
CA ASP A 278 10.55 -7.94 -18.47
C ASP A 278 10.10 -9.10 -17.58
N PHE A 279 10.29 -9.01 -16.25
CA PHE A 279 9.81 -10.04 -15.31
C PHE A 279 8.29 -10.20 -15.35
N VAL A 280 7.55 -9.09 -15.40
CA VAL A 280 6.08 -9.14 -15.53
C VAL A 280 5.67 -9.78 -16.84
N ARG A 281 6.30 -9.39 -17.97
CA ARG A 281 5.97 -9.94 -19.30
C ARG A 281 6.21 -11.44 -19.39
N GLU A 282 7.26 -11.93 -18.75
CA GLU A 282 7.65 -13.33 -18.83
C GLU A 282 6.89 -14.24 -17.88
N PHE A 283 6.59 -13.77 -16.67
CA PHE A 283 6.12 -14.65 -15.60
C PHE A 283 4.66 -14.44 -15.17
N ASP A 284 3.96 -13.38 -15.60
CA ASP A 284 2.62 -13.10 -15.11
C ASP A 284 1.58 -14.18 -15.51
N GLU A 285 1.70 -14.74 -16.71
CA GLU A 285 0.79 -15.80 -17.18
C GLU A 285 0.88 -17.12 -16.41
N VAL A 286 2.05 -17.37 -15.80
CA VAL A 286 2.30 -18.59 -15.00
C VAL A 286 2.26 -18.33 -13.49
N ALA A 287 2.07 -17.09 -13.10
CA ALA A 287 1.94 -16.68 -11.70
C ALA A 287 0.62 -17.17 -11.09
N LEU A 288 0.61 -17.29 -9.76
CA LEU A 288 -0.52 -17.85 -9.01
C LEU A 288 -0.89 -16.98 -7.80
N ASP A 289 -2.11 -17.18 -7.30
CA ASP A 289 -2.54 -16.59 -6.02
C ASP A 289 -1.96 -17.42 -4.87
N ALA A 290 -0.84 -16.98 -4.29
CA ALA A 290 -0.13 -17.67 -3.22
C ALA A 290 0.73 -16.72 -2.40
N TYR A 291 0.17 -15.61 -1.94
CA TYR A 291 0.83 -14.76 -0.96
C TYR A 291 0.69 -15.38 0.44
N PRO A 292 1.74 -15.42 1.27
CA PRO A 292 3.09 -14.84 1.08
C PRO A 292 4.13 -15.78 0.44
N ALA A 293 3.79 -17.03 0.11
CA ALA A 293 4.75 -18.00 -0.39
C ALA A 293 5.53 -17.51 -1.62
N VAL A 294 4.86 -16.94 -2.63
CA VAL A 294 5.52 -16.36 -3.83
C VAL A 294 6.34 -15.12 -3.46
N HIS A 295 5.91 -14.33 -2.48
CA HIS A 295 6.73 -13.21 -1.99
C HIS A 295 8.09 -13.68 -1.48
N HIS A 296 8.13 -14.78 -0.72
CA HIS A 296 9.39 -15.36 -0.24
C HIS A 296 10.20 -16.02 -1.37
N LEU A 297 9.55 -16.77 -2.27
CA LEU A 297 10.18 -17.39 -3.43
C LEU A 297 10.99 -16.39 -4.28
N THR A 298 10.42 -15.21 -4.55
CA THR A 298 11.04 -14.19 -5.42
C THR A 298 11.91 -13.18 -4.67
N LYS A 299 11.98 -13.24 -3.33
CA LYS A 299 12.67 -12.25 -2.50
C LYS A 299 14.15 -12.10 -2.87
N GLY A 300 14.83 -13.21 -3.13
CA GLY A 300 16.23 -13.22 -3.53
C GLY A 300 16.48 -12.50 -4.85
N LEU A 301 15.64 -12.77 -5.87
CA LEU A 301 15.73 -12.11 -7.18
C LEU A 301 15.53 -10.60 -7.06
N ARG A 302 14.54 -10.15 -6.29
CA ARG A 302 14.27 -8.72 -6.06
C ARG A 302 15.40 -8.04 -5.27
N ALA A 303 16.04 -8.76 -4.36
CA ALA A 303 17.20 -8.25 -3.61
C ALA A 303 18.40 -8.07 -4.53
N GLU A 304 18.68 -9.04 -5.40
CA GLU A 304 19.72 -8.97 -6.41
C GLU A 304 19.46 -7.84 -7.41
N ALA A 305 18.25 -7.73 -7.93
CA ALA A 305 17.84 -6.64 -8.82
C ALA A 305 18.11 -5.25 -8.21
N LYS A 306 17.83 -5.09 -6.92
CA LYS A 306 18.12 -3.84 -6.19
C LYS A 306 19.62 -3.62 -6.05
N ALA A 307 20.42 -4.66 -5.80
CA ALA A 307 21.86 -4.56 -5.61
C ALA A 307 22.60 -4.31 -6.93
N SER A 308 22.22 -4.99 -8.00
CA SER A 308 22.78 -4.81 -9.35
C SER A 308 22.30 -3.55 -10.05
N GLY A 309 21.18 -2.96 -9.57
CA GLY A 309 20.55 -1.81 -10.21
C GLY A 309 19.69 -2.17 -11.42
N ASP A 310 19.25 -3.43 -11.54
CA ASP A 310 18.40 -3.88 -12.66
C ASP A 310 16.90 -3.67 -12.36
N PRO A 311 16.22 -2.73 -13.04
CA PRO A 311 14.79 -2.52 -12.86
C PRO A 311 13.93 -3.64 -13.48
N ASN A 312 14.48 -4.50 -14.37
CA ASN A 312 13.68 -5.50 -15.06
C ASN A 312 13.30 -6.69 -14.14
N LEU A 313 14.04 -6.92 -13.06
CA LEU A 313 13.74 -7.95 -12.06
C LEU A 313 13.13 -7.36 -10.77
N LEU A 314 12.94 -6.04 -10.71
CA LEU A 314 12.42 -5.38 -9.51
C LEU A 314 10.91 -5.15 -9.63
N HIS A 315 10.20 -5.35 -8.51
CA HIS A 315 8.79 -5.01 -8.39
C HIS A 315 8.60 -3.47 -8.37
N LEU A 316 8.38 -2.91 -9.52
CA LEU A 316 8.29 -1.46 -9.75
C LEU A 316 6.87 -0.96 -9.43
N TRP A 317 6.45 -1.03 -8.15
CA TRP A 317 5.11 -0.65 -7.75
C TRP A 317 4.77 0.80 -8.13
N ALA A 318 3.77 0.99 -8.99
CA ALA A 318 3.30 2.29 -9.41
C ALA A 318 1.86 2.21 -9.92
N GLY A 319 1.05 3.21 -9.60
CA GLY A 319 -0.31 3.37 -10.14
C GLY A 319 -0.31 4.05 -11.51
N THR A 320 -1.50 4.18 -12.07
CA THR A 320 -1.68 4.76 -13.41
C THR A 320 -1.23 6.23 -13.52
N GLY A 321 -1.15 6.96 -12.40
CA GLY A 321 -0.63 8.33 -12.34
C GLY A 321 0.91 8.43 -12.38
N HIS A 322 1.67 7.35 -12.62
CA HIS A 322 3.13 7.32 -12.52
C HIS A 322 3.85 8.35 -13.41
N ARG A 323 3.30 8.66 -14.58
CA ARG A 323 3.89 9.64 -15.52
C ARG A 323 3.91 11.07 -14.98
N TRP A 324 3.11 11.35 -13.94
CA TRP A 324 3.01 12.65 -13.30
C TRP A 324 3.84 12.74 -12.02
N ALA A 325 4.50 11.64 -11.63
CA ALA A 325 5.48 11.66 -10.55
C ALA A 325 6.71 12.45 -10.98
N VAL A 326 7.09 13.45 -10.20
CA VAL A 326 8.23 14.32 -10.46
C VAL A 326 9.15 14.38 -9.25
N PRO A 327 10.48 14.50 -9.44
CA PRO A 327 11.41 14.76 -8.34
C PRO A 327 11.11 16.08 -7.62
N GLY A 328 11.37 16.10 -6.32
CA GLY A 328 11.21 17.28 -5.47
C GLY A 328 10.87 16.92 -4.04
N SER A 329 10.73 17.91 -3.15
CA SER A 329 10.35 17.61 -1.77
C SER A 329 8.90 17.14 -1.67
N ALA A 330 8.64 16.18 -0.79
CA ALA A 330 7.30 15.69 -0.52
C ALA A 330 6.38 16.82 -0.02
N GLU A 331 6.92 17.77 0.74
CA GLU A 331 6.18 18.96 1.17
C GLU A 331 5.64 19.75 -0.03
N THR A 332 6.46 20.00 -1.05
CA THR A 332 6.05 20.71 -2.27
C THR A 332 4.97 19.92 -3.01
N ILE A 333 5.16 18.61 -3.18
CA ILE A 333 4.20 17.75 -3.89
C ILE A 333 2.84 17.76 -3.17
N VAL A 334 2.81 17.56 -1.85
CA VAL A 334 1.58 17.56 -1.05
C VAL A 334 0.86 18.90 -1.12
N LYS A 335 1.61 20.01 -1.03
CA LYS A 335 1.03 21.36 -1.16
C LYS A 335 0.43 21.61 -2.54
N GLN A 336 1.11 21.20 -3.60
CA GLN A 336 0.58 21.33 -4.97
C GLN A 336 -0.73 20.56 -5.16
N LEU A 337 -0.85 19.39 -4.55
CA LEU A 337 -2.05 18.56 -4.63
C LEU A 337 -3.21 19.08 -3.78
N GLY A 338 -2.92 19.63 -2.60
CA GLY A 338 -3.94 19.87 -1.57
C GLY A 338 -4.31 21.32 -1.30
N THR A 339 -3.47 22.32 -1.61
CA THR A 339 -3.66 23.70 -1.13
C THR A 339 -5.01 24.31 -1.56
N ARG A 340 -5.51 24.03 -2.76
CA ARG A 340 -6.81 24.56 -3.21
C ARG A 340 -8.01 23.95 -2.47
N PHE A 341 -7.80 22.90 -1.69
CA PHE A 341 -8.80 22.19 -0.88
C PHE A 341 -8.53 22.32 0.62
N ALA A 342 -7.69 23.28 1.04
CA ALA A 342 -7.35 23.49 2.45
C ALA A 342 -8.61 23.74 3.28
N ARG A 343 -8.65 23.17 4.49
CA ARG A 343 -9.76 23.30 5.45
C ARG A 343 -9.62 24.53 6.31
#